data_9579f5922428921bb47031f8da0bb090
#
_entry.id   9579f5922428921bb47031f8da0bb090
#
_cell.length_a   1.000
_cell.length_b   1.000
_cell.length_c   1.000
_cell.angle_alpha   90.00
_cell.angle_beta   90.00
_cell.angle_gamma   90.00
#
_symmetry.space_group_name_H-M   'P 1'
#
loop_
_entity.id
_entity.type
_entity.pdbx_description
1 polymer ?
#
loop_
_entity_poly.entity_id
_entity_poly.type
_entity_poly.pdbx_seq_one_letter_code
_entity_poly.pdbx_strand_id
1 'polypeptide(L)' 'MLVKIPGTEKWINPAYVVSMCTLARYTGSGHSISITYIEKPNGHEETTASIEEVLAALEETNE' A
#
# COMPACT_ATOMS: atom_id res chain seq x y z
N MET A 1 15.61 3.39 5.81
CA MET A 1 15.51 3.29 4.35
C MET A 1 14.07 3.46 3.91
N LEU A 2 13.84 4.23 2.85
CA LEU A 2 12.50 4.49 2.35
C LEU A 2 12.29 3.77 1.03
N VAL A 3 11.08 3.27 0.83
CA VAL A 3 10.66 2.58 -0.39
C VAL A 3 9.47 3.33 -0.96
N LYS A 4 9.46 3.54 -2.26
CA LYS A 4 8.32 4.15 -2.91
C LYS A 4 7.18 3.13 -2.98
N ILE A 5 5.99 3.58 -2.58
CA ILE A 5 4.81 2.74 -2.64
C ILE A 5 4.34 2.67 -4.09
N PRO A 6 4.27 1.47 -4.71
CA PRO A 6 3.80 1.36 -6.10
C PRO A 6 2.44 2.02 -6.28
N GLY A 7 2.27 2.70 -7.40
CA GLY A 7 1.03 3.38 -7.71
C GLY A 7 0.85 4.73 -7.05
N THR A 8 1.85 5.20 -6.29
CA THR A 8 1.79 6.51 -5.62
C THR A 8 3.11 7.22 -5.75
N GLU A 9 3.12 8.49 -5.33
CA GLU A 9 4.35 9.28 -5.21
C GLU A 9 4.87 9.29 -3.77
N LYS A 10 4.33 8.43 -2.92
CA LYS A 10 4.67 8.43 -1.50
C LYS A 10 5.73 7.39 -1.19
N TRP A 11 6.52 7.66 -0.15
CA TRP A 11 7.58 6.79 0.32
C TRP A 11 7.26 6.34 1.73
N ILE A 12 7.65 5.12 2.06
CA ILE A 12 7.38 4.55 3.37
C ILE A 12 8.61 3.79 3.84
N ASN A 13 8.81 3.77 5.16
CA ASN A 13 9.84 2.93 5.76
C ASN A 13 9.22 1.56 6.03
N PRO A 14 9.75 0.49 5.40
CA PRO A 14 9.17 -0.84 5.59
C PRO A 14 9.08 -1.28 7.05
N ALA A 15 9.97 -0.79 7.90
CA ALA A 15 9.96 -1.13 9.32
C ALA A 15 8.73 -0.62 10.05
N TYR A 16 8.03 0.36 9.48
CA TYR A 16 6.84 0.95 10.10
C TYR A 16 5.53 0.37 9.58
N VAL A 17 5.60 -0.61 8.70
CA VAL A 17 4.38 -1.26 8.22
C VAL A 17 3.88 -2.22 9.31
N VAL A 18 2.68 -1.94 9.82
CA VAL A 18 2.07 -2.76 10.86
C VAL A 18 1.27 -3.90 10.23
N SER A 19 0.46 -3.57 9.24
CA SER A 19 -0.33 -4.57 8.55
C SER A 19 -0.74 -4.02 7.19
N MET A 20 -1.18 -4.91 6.32
CA MET A 20 -1.72 -4.54 5.02
C MET A 20 -2.94 -5.40 4.74
N CYS A 21 -3.92 -4.82 4.06
CA CYS A 21 -5.09 -5.56 3.63
C CYS A 21 -5.63 -4.96 2.33
N THR A 22 -6.47 -5.73 1.67
CA THR A 22 -7.13 -5.27 0.46
C THR A 22 -8.53 -4.82 0.82
N LEU A 23 -8.89 -3.61 0.38
CA LEU A 23 -10.22 -3.05 0.58
C LEU A 23 -10.84 -2.77 -0.76
N ALA A 24 -12.17 -2.84 -0.82
CA ALA A 24 -12.94 -2.40 -1.97
C ALA A 24 -13.39 -0.96 -1.71
N ARG A 25 -13.14 -0.08 -2.67
CA ARG A 25 -13.60 1.31 -2.58
C ARG A 25 -14.61 1.57 -3.68
N TYR A 26 -15.76 2.07 -3.28
CA TYR A 26 -16.82 2.37 -4.21
C TYR A 26 -16.53 3.68 -4.93
N THR A 27 -16.55 3.65 -6.26
CA THR A 27 -16.22 4.85 -7.05
C THR A 27 -17.47 5.55 -7.59
N GLY A 28 -18.67 5.05 -7.27
CA GLY A 28 -19.90 5.54 -7.84
C GLY A 28 -20.28 4.77 -9.08
N SER A 29 -21.45 5.03 -9.63
CA SER A 29 -21.93 4.40 -10.86
C SER A 29 -21.92 2.87 -10.85
N GLY A 30 -21.98 2.27 -9.66
CA GLY A 30 -21.99 0.82 -9.54
C GLY A 30 -20.63 0.16 -9.68
N HIS A 31 -19.56 0.94 -9.72
CA HIS A 31 -18.20 0.40 -9.85
C HIS A 31 -17.43 0.50 -8.55
N SER A 32 -16.51 -0.44 -8.35
CA SER A 32 -15.61 -0.40 -7.22
C SER A 32 -14.20 -0.77 -7.70
N ILE A 33 -13.20 -0.32 -6.93
CA ILE A 33 -11.80 -0.66 -7.19
C ILE A 33 -11.23 -1.31 -5.93
N SER A 34 -10.21 -2.13 -6.14
CA SER A 34 -9.47 -2.72 -5.04
C SER A 34 -8.34 -1.79 -4.65
N ILE A 35 -8.19 -1.57 -3.35
CA ILE A 35 -7.16 -0.69 -2.80
C ILE A 35 -6.37 -1.48 -1.78
N THR A 36 -5.05 -1.32 -1.79
CA THR A 36 -4.21 -1.86 -0.74
C THR A 36 -4.08 -0.83 0.36
N TYR A 37 -4.52 -1.20 1.54
CA TYR A 37 -4.47 -0.36 2.74
C TYR A 37 -3.26 -0.78 3.56
N ILE A 38 -2.37 0.17 3.82
CA ILE A 38 -1.14 -0.09 4.57
C ILE A 38 -1.24 0.66 5.89
N GLU A 39 -1.30 -0.09 6.99
CA GLU A 39 -1.42 0.52 8.30
C GLU A 39 -0.04 0.83 8.88
N LYS A 40 0.09 2.03 9.44
CA LYS A 40 1.30 2.52 10.10
C LYS A 40 0.95 2.97 11.50
N PRO A 41 1.96 3.09 12.42
CA PRO A 41 1.66 3.58 13.78
C PRO A 41 1.02 4.96 13.81
N ASN A 42 1.34 5.83 12.86
CA ASN A 42 0.84 7.20 12.83
C ASN A 42 -0.24 7.45 11.80
N GLY A 43 -0.86 6.39 11.28
CA GLY A 43 -1.90 6.55 10.28
C GLY A 43 -1.85 5.42 9.27
N HIS A 44 -2.13 5.76 8.02
CA HIS A 44 -2.17 4.74 6.98
C HIS A 44 -1.81 5.35 5.63
N GLU A 45 -1.51 4.46 4.67
CA GLU A 45 -1.36 4.83 3.28
C GLU A 45 -2.25 3.93 2.44
N GLU A 46 -2.69 4.42 1.29
CA GLU A 46 -3.53 3.66 0.37
C GLU A 46 -2.93 3.73 -1.02
N THR A 47 -3.05 2.64 -1.75
CA THR A 47 -2.57 2.60 -3.12
C THR A 47 -3.47 1.69 -3.96
N THR A 48 -3.54 1.99 -5.25
CA THR A 48 -4.28 1.13 -6.19
C THR A 48 -3.45 -0.06 -6.65
N ALA A 49 -2.16 -0.09 -6.35
CA ALA A 49 -1.33 -1.25 -6.67
C ALA A 49 -1.78 -2.45 -5.83
N SER A 50 -1.57 -3.65 -6.33
CA SER A 50 -1.96 -4.85 -5.60
C SER A 50 -1.08 -5.02 -4.36
N ILE A 51 -1.59 -5.79 -3.40
CA ILE A 51 -0.82 -6.08 -2.20
C ILE A 51 0.46 -6.85 -2.55
N GLU A 52 0.40 -7.66 -3.59
CA GLU A 52 1.58 -8.41 -4.05
C GLU A 52 2.66 -7.47 -4.59
N GLU A 53 2.25 -6.44 -5.33
CA GLU A 53 3.19 -5.44 -5.83
C GLU A 53 3.83 -4.66 -4.69
N VAL A 54 3.05 -4.30 -3.68
CA VAL A 54 3.56 -3.58 -2.52
C VAL A 54 4.53 -4.46 -1.75
N LEU A 55 4.19 -5.72 -1.53
CA LEU A 55 5.07 -6.66 -0.84
C LEU A 55 6.38 -6.84 -1.58
N ALA A 56 6.31 -6.97 -2.91
CA ALA A 56 7.53 -7.11 -3.71
C ALA A 56 8.44 -5.89 -3.57
N ALA A 57 7.84 -4.70 -3.58
CA ALA A 57 8.61 -3.47 -3.42
C ALA A 57 9.27 -3.40 -2.05
N LEU A 58 8.55 -3.81 -1.00
CA LEU A 58 9.09 -3.79 0.36
C LEU A 58 10.21 -4.83 0.53
N GLU A 59 10.07 -5.98 -0.12
CA GLU A 59 11.05 -7.04 -0.01
C GLU A 59 12.35 -6.72 -0.76
N GLU A 60 12.29 -5.96 -1.83
CA GLU A 60 13.47 -5.59 -2.59
C GLU A 60 14.49 -4.82 -1.77
N THR A 61 14.08 -4.22 -0.67
CA THR A 61 14.97 -3.43 0.16
C THR A 61 15.58 -4.20 1.32
N ASN A 62 15.23 -5.47 1.47
CA ASN A 62 15.72 -6.29 2.56
C ASN A 62 17.00 -7.06 2.24
N GLU A 63 17.72 -6.62 1.25
CA GLU A 63 18.97 -7.27 0.89
C GLU A 63 20.17 -6.65 1.57
#